data_1431d51052ae1f559f0a1ce2743eba9e
#
_entry.id   1431d51052ae1f559f0a1ce2743eba9e
#
_cell.length_a   1.000
_cell.length_b   1.000
_cell.length_c   1.000
_cell.angle_alpha   90.00
_cell.angle_beta   90.00
_cell.angle_gamma   90.00
#
_symmetry.space_group_name_H-M   'P 1'
#
loop_
_entity.id
_entity.type
_entity.pdbx_description
1 polymer ?
#
loop_
_entity_poly.entity_id
_entity_poly.type
_entity_poly.pdbx_seq_one_letter_code
_entity_poly.pdbx_strand_id
1 'polypeptide(L)'
;MPLVMIVEDEPLIRMYAADLLEDDGFGVVEAATARAALAILEKRNGEVAALFTDVDMPGDMNGLELAGIVYSRWPHIAILVTSGVVRTVGTLPGGGVFLGKPYAASAPVRIIRELIERIEACPRPDMPH
;
A
#
# COMPACT_ATOMS: atom_id res chain seq x y z
N MET A 1 13.63 8.67 -5.10
CA MET A 1 13.27 7.77 -3.98
C MET A 1 11.75 7.62 -3.94
N PRO A 2 11.22 6.43 -4.24
CA PRO A 2 9.76 6.25 -4.22
C PRO A 2 9.19 6.42 -2.82
N LEU A 3 8.02 7.02 -2.75
CA LEU A 3 7.32 7.26 -1.49
C LEU A 3 6.24 6.21 -1.31
N VAL A 4 6.24 5.54 -0.16
CA VAL A 4 5.25 4.51 0.18
C VAL A 4 4.36 5.02 1.31
N MET A 5 3.04 4.91 1.11
CA MET A 5 2.06 5.18 2.16
C MET A 5 1.82 3.92 2.95
N ILE A 6 2.11 3.95 4.26
CA ILE A 6 1.86 2.83 5.16
C ILE A 6 0.62 3.14 6.00
N VAL A 7 -0.34 2.24 5.99
CA VAL A 7 -1.59 2.39 6.76
C VAL A 7 -1.72 1.22 7.73
N GLU A 8 -1.58 1.49 9.00
CA GLU A 8 -1.60 0.49 10.06
C GLU A 8 -1.97 1.18 11.38
N ASP A 9 -2.97 0.67 12.07
CA ASP A 9 -3.44 1.30 13.31
C ASP A 9 -2.54 0.98 14.51
N GLU A 10 -1.83 -0.14 14.49
CA GLU A 10 -0.93 -0.53 15.58
C GLU A 10 0.41 0.19 15.41
N PRO A 11 0.77 1.12 16.32
CA PRO A 11 1.97 1.95 16.15
C PRO A 11 3.27 1.17 15.99
N LEU A 12 3.45 0.09 16.75
CA LEU A 12 4.69 -0.68 16.68
C LEU A 12 4.82 -1.44 15.38
N ILE A 13 3.71 -1.99 14.87
CA ILE A 13 3.70 -2.67 13.58
C ILE A 13 3.96 -1.66 12.46
N ARG A 14 3.34 -0.49 12.56
CA ARG A 14 3.54 0.58 11.57
C ARG A 14 5.00 1.04 11.54
N MET A 15 5.61 1.24 12.71
CA MET A 15 7.01 1.62 12.84
C MET A 15 7.94 0.57 12.22
N TYR A 16 7.66 -0.71 12.49
CA TYR A 16 8.44 -1.81 11.96
C TYR A 16 8.42 -1.80 10.42
N ALA A 17 7.23 -1.67 9.85
CA ALA A 17 7.09 -1.62 8.39
C ALA A 17 7.80 -0.40 7.80
N ALA A 18 7.69 0.74 8.45
CA ALA A 18 8.37 1.95 8.01
C ALA A 18 9.88 1.77 8.01
N ASP A 19 10.43 1.19 9.07
CA ASP A 19 11.86 0.94 9.18
C ASP A 19 12.37 0.01 8.08
N LEU A 20 11.63 -1.06 7.79
CA LEU A 20 12.00 -1.98 6.71
C LEU A 20 12.12 -1.28 5.36
N LEU A 21 11.17 -0.43 5.06
CA LEU A 21 11.14 0.28 3.78
C LEU A 21 12.20 1.39 3.73
N GLU A 22 12.35 2.14 4.80
CA GLU A 22 13.36 3.21 4.86
C GLU A 22 14.78 2.66 4.76
N ASP A 23 15.03 1.52 5.40
CA ASP A 23 16.34 0.86 5.32
C ASP A 23 16.70 0.46 3.90
N ASP A 24 15.71 0.25 3.05
CA ASP A 24 15.92 -0.13 1.64
C ASP A 24 15.83 1.06 0.68
N GLY A 25 15.78 2.26 1.20
CA GLY A 25 15.86 3.47 0.39
C GLY A 25 14.51 4.08 -0.01
N PHE A 26 13.39 3.57 0.50
CA PHE A 26 12.09 4.17 0.22
C PHE A 26 11.82 5.34 1.15
N GLY A 27 11.09 6.33 0.67
CA GLY A 27 10.49 7.33 1.52
C GLY A 27 9.18 6.76 2.07
N VAL A 28 8.78 7.18 3.26
CA VAL A 28 7.60 6.66 3.93
C VAL A 28 6.73 7.78 4.45
N VAL A 29 5.43 7.65 4.25
CA VAL A 29 4.43 8.46 4.92
C VAL A 29 3.46 7.51 5.62
N GLU A 30 3.08 7.83 6.85
CA GLU A 30 2.32 6.93 7.71
C GLU A 30 0.93 7.47 8.02
N ALA A 31 -0.03 6.55 8.13
CA ALA A 31 -1.38 6.87 8.57
C ALA A 31 -1.89 5.76 9.48
N ALA A 32 -2.67 6.11 10.48
CA ALA A 32 -3.21 5.15 11.44
C ALA A 32 -4.58 4.61 11.02
N THR A 33 -5.24 5.25 10.08
CA THR A 33 -6.57 4.86 9.62
C THR A 33 -6.69 5.06 8.10
N ALA A 34 -7.66 4.39 7.50
CA ALA A 34 -7.92 4.56 6.08
C ALA A 34 -8.35 6.01 5.75
N ARG A 35 -9.13 6.64 6.62
CA ARG A 35 -9.55 8.03 6.42
C ARG A 35 -8.39 8.98 6.44
N ALA A 36 -7.46 8.81 7.38
CA ALA A 36 -6.25 9.63 7.44
C ALA A 36 -5.41 9.45 6.18
N ALA A 37 -5.29 8.21 5.70
CA ALA A 37 -4.56 7.92 4.47
C ALA A 37 -5.17 8.63 3.27
N LEU A 38 -6.49 8.59 3.12
CA LEU A 38 -7.17 9.28 2.02
C LEU A 38 -6.95 10.79 2.07
N ALA A 39 -7.00 11.38 3.26
CA ALA A 39 -6.77 12.81 3.41
C ALA A 39 -5.38 13.21 2.93
N ILE A 40 -4.37 12.39 3.22
CA ILE A 40 -3.01 12.63 2.76
C ILE A 40 -2.91 12.43 1.25
N LEU A 41 -3.51 11.36 0.73
CA LEU A 41 -3.45 11.06 -0.70
C LEU A 41 -4.15 12.12 -1.56
N GLU A 42 -5.21 12.71 -1.06
CA GLU A 42 -5.88 13.79 -1.80
C GLU A 42 -4.94 14.96 -2.07
N LYS A 43 -3.96 15.18 -1.21
CA LYS A 43 -2.98 16.26 -1.35
C LYS A 43 -1.68 15.82 -1.99
N ARG A 44 -1.30 14.56 -1.81
CA ARG A 44 0.03 14.09 -2.17
C ARG A 44 0.05 12.87 -3.11
N ASN A 45 -1.08 12.55 -3.75
CA ASN A 45 -1.14 11.33 -4.58
C ASN A 45 -0.08 11.27 -5.67
N GLY A 46 0.32 12.40 -6.23
CA GLY A 46 1.35 12.45 -7.26
C GLY A 46 2.74 12.06 -6.77
N GLU A 47 2.97 12.10 -5.47
CA GLU A 47 4.26 11.75 -4.88
C GLU A 47 4.31 10.30 -4.42
N VAL A 48 3.15 9.64 -4.26
CA VAL A 48 3.07 8.30 -3.67
C VAL A 48 3.12 7.24 -4.76
N ALA A 49 4.09 6.34 -4.65
CA ALA A 49 4.28 5.26 -5.62
C ALA A 49 3.57 3.97 -5.21
N ALA A 50 3.36 3.76 -3.91
CA ALA A 50 2.75 2.53 -3.42
C ALA A 50 1.95 2.76 -2.14
N LEU A 51 0.91 1.93 -1.97
CA LEU A 51 0.11 1.84 -0.76
C LEU A 51 0.41 0.49 -0.11
N PHE A 52 0.78 0.50 1.16
CA PHE A 52 0.97 -0.71 1.96
C PHE A 52 0.01 -0.62 3.14
N THR A 53 -1.08 -1.37 3.10
CA THR A 53 -2.16 -1.24 4.09
C THR A 53 -2.52 -2.57 4.72
N ASP A 54 -2.84 -2.51 6.03
CA ASP A 54 -3.49 -3.61 6.72
C ASP A 54 -4.98 -3.62 6.35
N VAL A 55 -5.59 -4.80 6.30
CA VAL A 55 -7.03 -4.93 6.08
C VAL A 55 -7.80 -4.54 7.34
N ASP A 56 -7.37 -5.09 8.47
CA ASP A 56 -8.13 -5.02 9.72
C ASP A 56 -7.77 -3.77 10.51
N MET A 57 -8.56 -2.72 10.34
CA MET A 57 -8.34 -1.44 11.00
C MET A 57 -9.65 -0.91 11.57
N PRO A 58 -9.59 -0.15 12.68
CA PRO A 58 -10.81 0.46 13.23
C PRO A 58 -11.34 1.56 12.31
N GLY A 59 -12.59 1.91 12.51
CA GLY A 59 -13.25 2.95 11.74
C GLY A 59 -14.24 2.39 10.75
N ASP A 60 -14.76 3.26 9.90
CA ASP A 60 -15.81 2.92 8.94
C ASP A 60 -15.27 2.38 7.62
N MET A 61 -13.95 2.27 7.48
CA MET A 61 -13.33 1.79 6.25
C MET A 61 -12.16 0.87 6.59
N ASN A 62 -12.12 -0.30 5.97
CA ASN A 62 -10.98 -1.22 6.12
C ASN A 62 -9.98 -1.03 4.98
N GLY A 63 -8.88 -1.80 5.03
CA GLY A 63 -7.82 -1.69 4.03
C GLY A 63 -8.22 -2.14 2.63
N LEU A 64 -9.14 -3.10 2.51
CA LEU A 64 -9.62 -3.53 1.19
C LEU A 64 -10.46 -2.45 0.53
N GLU A 65 -11.30 -1.80 1.30
CA GLU A 65 -12.11 -0.67 0.80
C GLU A 65 -11.20 0.49 0.40
N LEU A 66 -10.20 0.78 1.21
CA LEU A 66 -9.20 1.80 0.89
C LEU A 66 -8.48 1.46 -0.42
N ALA A 67 -8.03 0.22 -0.57
CA ALA A 67 -7.34 -0.23 -1.79
C ALA A 67 -8.20 -0.03 -3.03
N GLY A 68 -9.50 -0.33 -2.94
CA GLY A 68 -10.43 -0.13 -4.05
C GLY A 68 -10.56 1.33 -4.45
N ILE A 69 -10.66 2.22 -3.47
CA ILE A 69 -10.75 3.65 -3.72
C ILE A 69 -9.47 4.17 -4.36
N VAL A 70 -8.32 3.77 -3.83
CA VAL A 70 -7.02 4.20 -4.35
C VAL A 70 -6.84 3.74 -5.78
N TYR A 71 -7.16 2.49 -6.09
CA TYR A 71 -7.08 1.98 -7.45
C TYR A 71 -7.96 2.79 -8.41
N SER A 72 -9.17 3.09 -7.99
CA SER A 72 -10.12 3.82 -8.82
C SER A 72 -9.68 5.26 -9.10
N ARG A 73 -9.15 5.94 -8.09
CA ARG A 73 -8.82 7.36 -8.18
C ARG A 73 -7.38 7.62 -8.64
N TRP A 74 -6.45 6.76 -8.24
CA TRP A 74 -5.01 6.95 -8.51
C TRP A 74 -4.37 5.64 -8.98
N PRO A 75 -4.68 5.21 -10.21
CA PRO A 75 -4.23 3.89 -10.70
C PRO A 75 -2.72 3.75 -10.85
N HIS A 76 -1.97 4.83 -10.74
CA HIS A 76 -0.51 4.77 -10.77
C HIS A 76 0.09 4.25 -9.45
N ILE A 77 -0.71 4.16 -8.38
CA ILE A 77 -0.22 3.71 -7.07
C ILE A 77 -0.29 2.19 -6.99
N ALA A 78 0.85 1.55 -6.73
CA ALA A 78 0.91 0.11 -6.52
C ALA A 78 0.26 -0.24 -5.18
N ILE A 79 -0.37 -1.42 -5.08
CA ILE A 79 -1.14 -1.79 -3.89
C ILE A 79 -0.62 -3.09 -3.29
N LEU A 80 -0.24 -3.04 -2.02
CA LEU A 80 0.09 -4.21 -1.21
C LEU A 80 -0.80 -4.21 0.03
N VAL A 81 -1.55 -5.28 0.21
CA VAL A 81 -2.49 -5.43 1.32
C VAL A 81 -2.02 -6.57 2.22
N THR A 82 -2.06 -6.38 3.53
CA THR A 82 -1.66 -7.41 4.48
C THR A 82 -2.73 -7.65 5.54
N SER A 83 -2.80 -8.89 6.05
CA SER A 83 -3.74 -9.26 7.10
C SER A 83 -3.21 -10.43 7.90
N GLY A 84 -3.52 -10.45 9.22
CA GLY A 84 -3.23 -11.58 10.09
C GLY A 84 -4.26 -12.69 9.99
N VAL A 85 -5.36 -12.45 9.29
CA VAL A 85 -6.44 -13.43 9.13
C VAL A 85 -6.27 -14.12 7.78
N VAL A 86 -6.41 -15.46 7.77
CA VAL A 86 -6.38 -16.20 6.52
C VAL A 86 -7.63 -15.81 5.71
N ARG A 87 -7.39 -15.31 4.50
CA ARG A 87 -8.46 -14.90 3.60
C ARG A 87 -8.29 -15.59 2.26
N THR A 88 -9.40 -16.09 1.72
CA THR A 88 -9.43 -16.47 0.32
C THR A 88 -9.60 -15.18 -0.45
N VAL A 89 -8.52 -14.68 -1.00
CA VAL A 89 -8.55 -13.41 -1.68
C VAL A 89 -8.63 -13.66 -3.17
N GLY A 90 -9.61 -13.03 -3.80
CA GLY A 90 -9.64 -12.95 -5.25
C GLY A 90 -8.57 -11.97 -5.72
N THR A 91 -8.67 -11.58 -6.97
CA THR A 91 -7.75 -10.60 -7.53
C THR A 91 -7.96 -9.24 -6.88
N LEU A 92 -6.91 -8.65 -6.35
CA LEU A 92 -6.96 -7.28 -5.86
C LEU A 92 -6.98 -6.30 -7.03
N PRO A 93 -7.55 -5.10 -6.84
CA PRO A 93 -7.55 -4.10 -7.91
C PRO A 93 -6.14 -3.78 -8.41
N GLY A 94 -6.01 -3.57 -9.71
CA GLY A 94 -4.77 -3.10 -10.31
C GLY A 94 -3.59 -4.05 -10.24
N GLY A 95 -3.84 -5.34 -10.08
CA GLY A 95 -2.76 -6.31 -9.92
C GLY A 95 -2.09 -6.24 -8.56
N GLY A 96 -2.77 -5.67 -7.57
CA GLY A 96 -2.27 -5.62 -6.21
C GLY A 96 -2.02 -6.99 -5.62
N VAL A 97 -1.17 -7.04 -4.59
CA VAL A 97 -0.76 -8.28 -3.95
C VAL A 97 -1.25 -8.32 -2.51
N PHE A 98 -1.68 -9.50 -2.09
CA PHE A 98 -2.07 -9.77 -0.72
C PHE A 98 -0.94 -10.53 -0.02
N LEU A 99 -0.50 -10.04 1.14
CA LEU A 99 0.58 -10.65 1.92
C LEU A 99 0.06 -11.00 3.31
N GLY A 100 0.09 -12.29 3.66
CA GLY A 100 -0.35 -12.75 4.98
C GLY A 100 0.67 -12.44 6.07
N LYS A 101 0.17 -12.16 7.28
CA LYS A 101 1.01 -12.00 8.46
C LYS A 101 1.13 -13.35 9.19
N PRO A 102 2.26 -13.66 9.80
CA PRO A 102 3.51 -12.91 9.76
C PRO A 102 4.22 -13.11 8.43
N TYR A 103 4.96 -12.09 8.00
CA TYR A 103 5.71 -12.16 6.75
C TYR A 103 7.21 -12.02 7.02
N ALA A 104 8.04 -12.50 6.07
CA ALA A 104 9.48 -12.30 6.14
C ALA A 104 9.80 -10.82 6.00
N ALA A 105 10.81 -10.34 6.72
CA ALA A 105 11.17 -8.92 6.70
C ALA A 105 11.44 -8.38 5.29
N SER A 106 11.98 -9.23 4.41
CA SER A 106 12.29 -8.82 3.03
C SER A 106 11.08 -8.78 2.11
N ALA A 107 9.95 -9.40 2.50
CA ALA A 107 8.81 -9.56 1.60
C ALA A 107 8.16 -8.24 1.19
N PRO A 108 7.82 -7.30 2.11
CA PRO A 108 7.20 -6.05 1.69
C PRO A 108 8.07 -5.24 0.73
N VAL A 109 9.36 -5.16 1.02
CA VAL A 109 10.31 -4.41 0.19
C VAL A 109 10.37 -4.99 -1.22
N ARG A 110 10.56 -6.31 -1.32
CA ARG A 110 10.66 -6.99 -2.61
C ARG A 110 9.39 -6.84 -3.43
N ILE A 111 8.24 -7.06 -2.79
CA ILE A 111 6.95 -7.00 -3.47
C ILE A 111 6.65 -5.58 -3.95
N ILE A 112 6.84 -4.59 -3.10
CA ILE A 112 6.58 -3.19 -3.44
C ILE A 112 7.48 -2.77 -4.60
N ARG A 113 8.76 -3.13 -4.55
CA ARG A 113 9.70 -2.78 -5.63
C ARG A 113 9.26 -3.40 -6.96
N GLU A 114 8.88 -4.68 -6.95
CA GLU A 114 8.41 -5.36 -8.15
C GLU A 114 7.12 -4.73 -8.69
N LEU A 115 6.19 -4.36 -7.81
CA LEU A 115 4.94 -3.75 -8.23
C LEU A 115 5.16 -2.38 -8.86
N ILE A 116 6.03 -1.56 -8.27
CA ILE A 116 6.36 -0.24 -8.81
C ILE A 116 7.00 -0.39 -10.20
N GLU A 117 7.97 -1.30 -10.32
CA GLU A 117 8.64 -1.55 -11.60
C GLU A 117 7.66 -2.02 -12.68
N ARG A 118 6.70 -2.86 -12.32
CA ARG A 118 5.69 -3.36 -13.24
C ARG A 118 4.79 -2.25 -13.75
N ILE A 119 4.38 -1.34 -12.86
CA ILE A 119 3.56 -0.19 -13.26
C ILE A 119 4.32 0.74 -14.18
N GLU A 120 5.59 1.00 -13.89
CA GLU A 120 6.44 1.87 -14.71
C GLU A 120 6.72 1.25 -16.08
N ALA A 121 6.93 -0.06 -16.14
CA ALA A 121 7.24 -0.74 -17.39
C ALA A 121 6.03 -0.94 -18.28
N CYS A 122 4.84 -1.12 -17.69
CA CYS A 122 3.60 -1.40 -18.42
C CYS A 122 2.46 -0.55 -17.87
N PRO A 123 2.43 0.76 -18.18
CA PRO A 123 1.33 1.61 -17.72
C PRO A 123 0.00 1.10 -18.26
N ARG A 124 -1.04 1.18 -17.45
CA ARG A 124 -2.35 0.74 -17.88
C ARG A 124 -2.90 1.72 -18.91
N PRO A 125 -3.70 1.22 -19.89
CA PRO A 125 -4.20 2.08 -20.97
C PRO A 125 -5.04 3.27 -20.48
N ASP A 126 -5.67 3.16 -19.33
CA ASP A 126 -6.52 4.21 -18.77
C ASP A 126 -5.73 5.23 -17.93
N MET A 127 -4.42 5.08 -17.82
CA MET A 127 -3.59 6.02 -17.08
C MET A 127 -3.12 7.15 -17.97
N PRO A 128 -3.21 8.41 -17.51
CA PRO A 128 -2.59 9.51 -18.24
C PRO A 128 -1.07 9.38 -18.23
N HIS A 129 -0.49 9.77 -19.32
CA HIS A 129 0.97 9.78 -19.45
C HIS A 129 1.55 11.15 -19.17
#